data_a972e0eef507f7591b33dedfa09684a7
#
_entry.id   a972e0eef507f7591b33dedfa09684a7
#
_cell.length_a   1.000
_cell.length_b   1.000
_cell.length_c   1.000
_cell.angle_alpha   90.00
_cell.angle_beta   90.00
_cell.angle_gamma   90.00
#
_symmetry.space_group_name_H-M   'P 1'
#
loop_
_entity.id
_entity.type
_entity.pdbx_description
1 polymer ?
#
loop_
_entity_poly.entity_id
_entity_poly.type
_entity_poly.pdbx_seq_one_letter_code
_entity_poly.pdbx_strand_id
1 'polypeptide(L)'
;MHIPKTPPSTFVARRKALLAKLHTPALIAAGAPRSRNYPATTYPFRATSHFLYLLGAAVPSAVLLLHEGRTVLFVEPEEPGADLWDGPKPSFDALREMHQVDAVRALADLEQAVTPLRASIAVLPTQDTSSCRLLSRCMGREVIPSSGAKLAQDTPDAALAEAMIGLRLRHDDHALEQLRWAARVTAQAHLAGMRATGRARSETEVFGAMMGVLRTAGHEDAYGPIVSKNGEVLHNIVHDNPIQGGDLLLADVGGETPEGWAGDITRVWPVSGSFSPTQLAIYEVVLAAERRAIDRVRKGTRYRDVHETAKRVIVEGLRDLGIFRGEVDGLIERGAAAIFFPHGVGHLLGLDVHDMEDLGDRAGYGPGRTRSKAFGDCYLRLDRDLEPRMAVTIEPGFYQVPAILASPEYTAAVGDDLRRDVLAKFSDVRGIRIEDDVMVTEGEPEVWTGDVPKSASEVEALVRSGI
;
A
#
# COMPACT_ATOMS: atom_id res chain seq x y z
N MET A 1 -16.51 -18.50 -5.01
CA MET A 1 -15.17 -18.12 -5.53
C MET A 1 -14.14 -18.92 -4.75
N HIS A 2 -13.15 -19.55 -5.40
CA HIS A 2 -12.12 -20.29 -4.68
C HIS A 2 -11.15 -19.29 -4.02
N ILE A 3 -11.02 -19.38 -2.69
CA ILE A 3 -10.09 -18.55 -1.93
C ILE A 3 -8.72 -19.24 -1.98
N PRO A 4 -7.68 -18.65 -2.60
CA PRO A 4 -6.37 -19.24 -2.60
C PRO A 4 -5.82 -19.33 -1.17
N LYS A 5 -5.16 -20.44 -0.86
CA LYS A 5 -4.52 -20.67 0.43
C LYS A 5 -3.06 -21.02 0.22
N THR A 6 -2.19 -20.29 0.87
CA THR A 6 -0.75 -20.56 0.83
C THR A 6 -0.46 -21.81 1.67
N PRO A 7 0.19 -22.85 1.11
CA PRO A 7 0.50 -24.06 1.85
C PRO A 7 1.56 -23.80 2.93
N PRO A 8 1.49 -24.48 4.09
CA PRO A 8 2.46 -24.31 5.19
C PRO A 8 3.94 -24.46 4.77
N SER A 9 4.21 -25.31 3.76
CA SER A 9 5.56 -25.50 3.20
C SER A 9 6.18 -24.22 2.64
N THR A 10 5.38 -23.29 2.13
CA THR A 10 5.84 -21.97 1.63
C THR A 10 6.39 -21.13 2.78
N PHE A 11 5.71 -21.08 3.92
CA PHE A 11 6.19 -20.36 5.10
C PHE A 11 7.46 -21.01 5.67
N VAL A 12 7.56 -22.34 5.62
CA VAL A 12 8.81 -23.06 5.96
C VAL A 12 9.94 -22.63 5.02
N ALA A 13 9.70 -22.56 3.72
CA ALA A 13 10.69 -22.12 2.74
C ALA A 13 11.15 -20.67 3.00
N ARG A 14 10.21 -19.76 3.29
CA ARG A 14 10.51 -18.35 3.62
C ARG A 14 11.36 -18.24 4.90
N ARG A 15 11.01 -18.97 5.97
CA ARG A 15 11.82 -19.01 7.20
C ARG A 15 13.22 -19.56 6.96
N LYS A 16 13.37 -20.65 6.19
CA LYS A 16 14.68 -21.21 5.81
C LYS A 16 15.50 -20.21 4.99
N ALA A 17 14.86 -19.52 4.03
CA ALA A 17 15.52 -18.51 3.21
C ALA A 17 16.00 -17.31 4.07
N LEU A 18 15.23 -16.90 5.08
CA LEU A 18 15.63 -15.86 6.01
C LEU A 18 16.82 -16.34 6.86
N LEU A 19 16.71 -17.52 7.48
CA LEU A 19 17.77 -18.11 8.31
C LEU A 19 19.08 -18.28 7.55
N ALA A 20 19.04 -18.60 6.24
CA ALA A 20 20.23 -18.71 5.41
C ALA A 20 20.95 -17.36 5.19
N LYS A 21 20.26 -16.24 5.35
CA LYS A 21 20.81 -14.88 5.22
C LYS A 21 21.26 -14.27 6.54
N LEU A 22 20.81 -14.84 7.67
CA LEU A 22 21.09 -14.31 9.01
C LEU A 22 22.21 -15.10 9.65
N HIS A 23 23.15 -14.37 10.24
CA HIS A 23 24.23 -14.92 11.09
C HIS A 23 23.95 -14.74 12.60
N THR A 24 22.80 -14.17 12.92
CA THR A 24 22.38 -13.83 14.28
C THR A 24 20.96 -14.32 14.52
N PRO A 25 20.58 -14.63 15.78
CA PRO A 25 19.21 -14.91 16.14
C PRO A 25 18.31 -13.73 15.79
N ALA A 26 17.01 -13.98 15.51
CA ALA A 26 16.05 -12.93 15.20
C ALA A 26 14.71 -13.14 15.90
N LEU A 27 14.09 -12.05 16.35
CA LEU A 27 12.73 -11.99 16.87
C LEU A 27 11.82 -11.25 15.90
N ILE A 28 10.67 -11.86 15.60
CA ILE A 28 9.61 -11.22 14.82
C ILE A 28 8.31 -11.31 15.62
N ALA A 29 7.78 -10.17 16.04
CA ALA A 29 6.55 -10.10 16.82
C ALA A 29 5.33 -9.91 15.90
N ALA A 30 4.21 -10.56 16.26
CA ALA A 30 2.95 -10.42 15.58
C ALA A 30 2.26 -9.07 15.84
N GLY A 31 2.56 -8.42 16.94
CA GLY A 31 1.77 -7.33 17.48
C GLY A 31 0.74 -7.82 18.51
N ALA A 32 0.13 -6.90 19.24
CA ALA A 32 -0.89 -7.21 20.24
C ALA A 32 -2.26 -6.63 19.86
N PRO A 33 -3.37 -7.29 20.24
CA PRO A 33 -4.72 -6.76 20.03
C PRO A 33 -4.89 -5.41 20.73
N ARG A 34 -5.59 -4.49 20.06
CA ARG A 34 -5.91 -3.18 20.62
C ARG A 34 -7.31 -3.19 21.20
N SER A 35 -7.45 -2.91 22.49
CA SER A 35 -8.75 -2.76 23.14
C SER A 35 -9.48 -1.50 22.68
N ARG A 36 -10.80 -1.57 22.55
CA ARG A 36 -11.66 -0.39 22.30
C ARG A 36 -11.85 0.40 23.59
N ASN A 37 -12.47 -0.19 24.60
CA ASN A 37 -12.78 0.44 25.88
C ASN A 37 -12.42 -0.43 27.10
N TYR A 38 -12.31 -1.75 26.94
CA TYR A 38 -11.83 -2.66 27.97
C TYR A 38 -11.19 -3.91 27.32
N PRO A 39 -10.39 -4.72 28.06
CA PRO A 39 -9.53 -5.74 27.47
C PRO A 39 -10.24 -6.77 26.58
N ALA A 40 -11.45 -7.22 26.95
CA ALA A 40 -12.15 -8.26 26.21
C ALA A 40 -12.79 -7.76 24.88
N THR A 41 -12.99 -6.45 24.70
CA THR A 41 -13.52 -5.88 23.46
C THR A 41 -12.40 -5.24 22.66
N THR A 42 -11.92 -5.94 21.63
CA THR A 42 -10.83 -5.48 20.79
C THR A 42 -11.31 -5.00 19.41
N TYR A 43 -10.46 -4.19 18.75
CA TYR A 43 -10.54 -4.03 17.30
C TYR A 43 -10.13 -5.33 16.60
N PRO A 44 -10.54 -5.55 15.34
CA PRO A 44 -10.01 -6.65 14.54
C PRO A 44 -8.47 -6.65 14.58
N PHE A 45 -7.90 -7.82 14.82
CA PHE A 45 -6.47 -7.98 14.92
C PHE A 45 -5.87 -8.36 13.57
N ARG A 46 -4.88 -7.60 13.14
CA ARG A 46 -3.99 -7.91 12.01
C ARG A 46 -2.57 -8.03 12.53
N ALA A 47 -1.92 -9.15 12.26
CA ALA A 47 -0.52 -9.30 12.64
C ALA A 47 0.39 -8.45 11.73
N THR A 48 1.60 -8.15 12.22
CA THR A 48 2.60 -7.42 11.42
C THR A 48 2.94 -8.18 10.14
N SER A 49 3.18 -7.47 9.06
CA SER A 49 3.41 -8.07 7.75
C SER A 49 4.63 -8.97 7.69
N HIS A 50 5.68 -8.67 8.47
CA HIS A 50 6.83 -9.55 8.59
C HIS A 50 6.49 -10.87 9.27
N PHE A 51 5.62 -10.85 10.26
CA PHE A 51 5.14 -12.05 10.93
C PHE A 51 4.22 -12.87 10.00
N LEU A 52 3.29 -12.22 9.30
CA LEU A 52 2.41 -12.85 8.31
C LEU A 52 3.23 -13.52 7.19
N TYR A 53 4.27 -12.84 6.68
CA TYR A 53 5.15 -13.39 5.66
C TYR A 53 5.81 -14.71 6.07
N LEU A 54 6.16 -14.85 7.35
CA LEU A 54 6.89 -15.99 7.89
C LEU A 54 6.00 -17.10 8.47
N LEU A 55 4.77 -16.79 8.91
CA LEU A 55 3.89 -17.77 9.57
C LEU A 55 2.58 -18.02 8.81
N GLY A 56 2.04 -17.02 8.10
CA GLY A 56 0.80 -17.13 7.35
C GLY A 56 -0.47 -17.06 8.19
N ALA A 57 -0.36 -16.63 9.45
CA ALA A 57 -1.51 -16.53 10.34
C ALA A 57 -1.37 -15.35 11.31
N ALA A 58 -2.49 -14.71 11.61
CA ALA A 58 -2.58 -13.64 12.61
C ALA A 58 -2.76 -14.23 14.00
N VAL A 59 -1.66 -14.63 14.67
CA VAL A 59 -1.67 -15.13 16.05
C VAL A 59 -1.39 -13.95 17.00
N PRO A 60 -2.39 -13.50 17.78
CA PRO A 60 -2.23 -12.34 18.65
C PRO A 60 -1.11 -12.51 19.67
N SER A 61 -0.36 -11.44 19.92
CA SER A 61 0.75 -11.36 20.89
C SER A 61 1.90 -12.35 20.64
N ALA A 62 1.85 -13.13 19.56
CA ALA A 62 2.87 -14.14 19.29
C ALA A 62 4.22 -13.54 18.89
N VAL A 63 5.28 -14.29 19.15
CA VAL A 63 6.65 -13.96 18.75
C VAL A 63 7.32 -15.17 18.14
N LEU A 64 7.92 -15.01 16.96
CA LEU A 64 8.81 -15.98 16.35
C LEU A 64 10.25 -15.73 16.80
N LEU A 65 10.92 -16.76 17.28
CA LEU A 65 12.37 -16.79 17.45
C LEU A 65 12.97 -17.70 16.38
N LEU A 66 13.84 -17.12 15.56
CA LEU A 66 14.62 -17.83 14.55
C LEU A 66 16.07 -17.91 15.01
N HIS A 67 16.58 -19.12 15.21
CA HIS A 67 17.93 -19.34 15.74
C HIS A 67 18.45 -20.72 15.36
N GLU A 68 19.72 -20.82 14.93
CA GLU A 68 20.42 -22.08 14.59
C GLU A 68 19.59 -23.02 13.69
N GLY A 69 19.02 -22.48 12.63
CA GLY A 69 18.21 -23.25 11.68
C GLY A 69 16.83 -23.66 12.19
N ARG A 70 16.45 -23.27 13.40
CA ARG A 70 15.17 -23.60 14.06
C ARG A 70 14.25 -22.38 14.17
N THR A 71 12.95 -22.67 14.18
CA THR A 71 11.90 -21.70 14.43
C THR A 71 11.08 -22.10 15.64
N VAL A 72 11.03 -21.25 16.66
CA VAL A 72 10.19 -21.43 17.86
C VAL A 72 9.12 -20.35 17.87
N LEU A 73 7.87 -20.76 17.99
CA LEU A 73 6.72 -19.87 18.13
C LEU A 73 6.36 -19.74 19.62
N PHE A 74 6.36 -18.52 20.12
CA PHE A 74 5.91 -18.20 21.47
C PHE A 74 4.51 -17.60 21.41
N VAL A 75 3.56 -18.15 22.18
CA VAL A 75 2.15 -17.75 22.19
C VAL A 75 1.62 -17.62 23.61
N GLU A 76 0.59 -16.81 23.81
CA GLU A 76 -0.15 -16.81 25.05
C GLU A 76 -0.91 -18.12 25.18
N PRO A 77 -0.77 -18.86 26.30
CA PRO A 77 -1.60 -20.04 26.54
C PRO A 77 -3.07 -19.65 26.68
N GLU A 78 -3.95 -20.61 26.48
CA GLU A 78 -5.38 -20.39 26.72
C GLU A 78 -5.65 -20.19 28.20
N GLU A 79 -6.33 -19.10 28.55
CA GLU A 79 -6.76 -18.84 29.92
C GLU A 79 -7.88 -19.84 30.33
N PRO A 80 -7.86 -20.34 31.56
CA PRO A 80 -8.90 -21.25 32.02
C PRO A 80 -10.31 -20.66 31.85
N GLY A 81 -11.19 -21.37 31.14
CA GLY A 81 -12.56 -20.95 30.86
C GLY A 81 -12.73 -19.97 29.68
N ALA A 82 -11.66 -19.59 28.98
CA ALA A 82 -11.76 -18.75 27.78
C ALA A 82 -12.48 -19.47 26.64
N ASP A 83 -12.39 -20.80 26.58
CA ASP A 83 -13.06 -21.67 25.63
C ASP A 83 -14.59 -21.53 25.68
N LEU A 84 -15.14 -21.12 26.82
CA LEU A 84 -16.55 -20.86 26.99
C LEU A 84 -17.07 -19.70 26.11
N TRP A 85 -16.21 -18.71 25.85
CA TRP A 85 -16.54 -17.46 25.18
C TRP A 85 -16.06 -17.42 23.72
N ASP A 86 -14.84 -17.90 23.49
CA ASP A 86 -14.13 -17.76 22.21
C ASP A 86 -14.03 -19.10 21.47
N GLY A 87 -14.52 -20.19 22.08
CA GLY A 87 -14.28 -21.56 21.62
C GLY A 87 -12.84 -22.01 21.93
N PRO A 88 -12.54 -23.31 21.80
CA PRO A 88 -11.24 -23.88 22.17
C PRO A 88 -10.15 -23.40 21.20
N LYS A 89 -9.03 -22.93 21.75
CA LYS A 89 -7.84 -22.60 20.98
C LYS A 89 -7.06 -23.88 20.61
N PRO A 90 -6.33 -23.88 19.48
CA PRO A 90 -5.45 -24.99 19.15
C PRO A 90 -4.40 -25.23 20.23
N SER A 91 -4.14 -26.50 20.57
CA SER A 91 -3.03 -26.84 21.48
C SER A 91 -1.67 -26.46 20.88
N PHE A 92 -0.62 -26.41 21.69
CA PHE A 92 0.76 -26.14 21.24
C PHE A 92 1.22 -27.16 20.19
N ASP A 93 0.84 -28.45 20.33
CA ASP A 93 1.16 -29.46 19.35
C ASP A 93 0.38 -29.23 18.05
N ALA A 94 -0.88 -28.87 18.11
CA ALA A 94 -1.67 -28.53 16.92
C ALA A 94 -1.10 -27.29 16.21
N LEU A 95 -0.72 -26.23 16.91
CA LEU A 95 -0.05 -25.06 16.34
C LEU A 95 1.29 -25.43 15.71
N ARG A 96 2.08 -26.30 16.37
CA ARG A 96 3.36 -26.78 15.84
C ARG A 96 3.18 -27.50 14.50
N GLU A 97 2.20 -28.39 14.41
CA GLU A 97 1.90 -29.14 13.18
C GLU A 97 1.33 -28.22 12.09
N MET A 98 0.36 -27.37 12.45
CA MET A 98 -0.30 -26.44 11.52
C MET A 98 0.69 -25.49 10.84
N HIS A 99 1.59 -24.91 11.61
CA HIS A 99 2.56 -23.92 11.11
C HIS A 99 3.92 -24.51 10.77
N GLN A 100 4.11 -25.82 10.98
CA GLN A 100 5.38 -26.52 10.72
C GLN A 100 6.58 -25.76 11.34
N VAL A 101 6.46 -25.40 12.60
CA VAL A 101 7.55 -24.82 13.42
C VAL A 101 8.19 -25.92 14.27
N ASP A 102 9.45 -25.71 14.70
CA ASP A 102 10.18 -26.74 15.46
C ASP A 102 9.64 -26.93 16.89
N ALA A 103 9.12 -25.86 17.48
CA ALA A 103 8.48 -25.89 18.79
C ALA A 103 7.47 -24.74 18.95
N VAL A 104 6.48 -24.95 19.82
CA VAL A 104 5.60 -23.90 20.37
C VAL A 104 5.80 -23.86 21.88
N ARG A 105 5.93 -22.66 22.45
CA ARG A 105 6.16 -22.43 23.87
C ARG A 105 5.26 -21.32 24.38
N ALA A 106 5.05 -21.28 25.70
CA ALA A 106 4.33 -20.18 26.34
C ALA A 106 5.10 -18.85 26.16
N LEU A 107 4.38 -17.74 25.90
CA LEU A 107 4.98 -16.42 25.74
C LEU A 107 5.78 -16.01 27.00
N ALA A 108 5.35 -16.44 28.19
CA ALA A 108 6.06 -16.20 29.44
C ALA A 108 7.51 -16.74 29.44
N ASP A 109 7.81 -17.77 28.64
CA ASP A 109 9.16 -18.35 28.54
C ASP A 109 10.10 -17.56 27.62
N LEU A 110 9.59 -16.57 26.87
CA LEU A 110 10.35 -15.85 25.86
C LEU A 110 11.58 -15.17 26.44
N GLU A 111 11.44 -14.45 27.57
CA GLU A 111 12.54 -13.72 28.18
C GLU A 111 13.68 -14.66 28.59
N GLN A 112 13.34 -15.82 29.20
CA GLN A 112 14.32 -16.83 29.56
C GLN A 112 15.06 -17.39 28.33
N ALA A 113 14.32 -17.65 27.24
CA ALA A 113 14.88 -18.17 25.99
C ALA A 113 15.81 -17.17 25.30
N VAL A 114 15.50 -15.86 25.38
CA VAL A 114 16.24 -14.78 24.70
C VAL A 114 17.45 -14.31 25.53
N THR A 115 17.41 -14.41 26.85
CA THR A 115 18.46 -13.90 27.74
C THR A 115 19.89 -14.29 27.31
N PRO A 116 20.20 -15.54 26.96
CA PRO A 116 21.56 -15.92 26.52
C PRO A 116 21.94 -15.35 25.13
N LEU A 117 20.98 -14.87 24.37
CA LEU A 117 21.16 -14.38 23.00
C LEU A 117 21.23 -12.85 22.91
N ARG A 118 21.01 -12.13 24.01
CA ARG A 118 20.85 -10.65 24.06
C ARG A 118 21.95 -9.87 23.33
N ALA A 119 23.18 -10.37 23.34
CA ALA A 119 24.32 -9.68 22.76
C ALA A 119 24.28 -9.62 21.21
N SER A 120 23.58 -10.54 20.55
CA SER A 120 23.61 -10.69 19.10
C SER A 120 22.22 -10.75 18.43
N ILE A 121 21.14 -10.87 19.23
CA ILE A 121 19.80 -11.06 18.67
C ILE A 121 19.28 -9.80 17.97
N ALA A 122 18.75 -9.98 16.77
CA ALA A 122 18.11 -8.94 15.99
C ALA A 122 16.62 -8.88 16.24
N VAL A 123 16.02 -7.71 16.02
CA VAL A 123 14.57 -7.49 16.07
C VAL A 123 14.14 -6.47 15.03
N LEU A 124 12.97 -6.69 14.42
CA LEU A 124 12.26 -5.64 13.68
C LEU A 124 11.23 -5.02 14.64
N PRO A 125 11.29 -3.69 14.87
CA PRO A 125 10.29 -3.00 15.66
C PRO A 125 8.91 -3.12 15.03
N THR A 126 7.88 -3.23 15.87
CA THR A 126 6.48 -3.15 15.44
C THR A 126 5.95 -1.74 15.68
N GLN A 127 4.77 -1.41 15.14
CA GLN A 127 4.05 -0.16 15.47
C GLN A 127 3.28 -0.31 16.79
N ASP A 128 3.15 -1.53 17.33
CA ASP A 128 2.48 -1.81 18.58
C ASP A 128 3.39 -1.59 19.79
N THR A 129 2.99 -0.65 20.64
CA THR A 129 3.75 -0.27 21.85
C THR A 129 3.88 -1.42 22.87
N SER A 130 2.86 -2.31 22.96
CA SER A 130 2.88 -3.43 23.91
C SER A 130 3.94 -4.45 23.52
N SER A 131 4.00 -4.78 22.24
CA SER A 131 5.06 -5.66 21.71
C SER A 131 6.44 -5.03 21.83
N CYS A 132 6.59 -3.72 21.57
CA CYS A 132 7.87 -3.04 21.76
C CYS A 132 8.34 -3.08 23.22
N ARG A 133 7.43 -2.95 24.20
CA ARG A 133 7.76 -3.11 25.63
C ARG A 133 8.19 -4.54 25.97
N LEU A 134 7.48 -5.54 25.45
CA LEU A 134 7.87 -6.95 25.63
C LEU A 134 9.27 -7.19 25.05
N LEU A 135 9.49 -6.78 23.81
CA LEU A 135 10.78 -6.93 23.13
C LEU A 135 11.90 -6.20 23.88
N SER A 136 11.67 -4.95 24.35
CA SER A 136 12.65 -4.20 25.13
C SER A 136 13.09 -4.95 26.39
N ARG A 137 12.14 -5.53 27.13
CA ARG A 137 12.41 -6.34 28.31
C ARG A 137 13.23 -7.58 27.96
N CYS A 138 12.81 -8.32 26.93
CA CYS A 138 13.51 -9.53 26.48
C CYS A 138 14.92 -9.22 25.97
N MET A 139 15.10 -8.14 25.24
CA MET A 139 16.37 -7.75 24.63
C MET A 139 17.33 -7.08 25.62
N GLY A 140 16.85 -6.56 26.75
CA GLY A 140 17.66 -5.74 27.67
C GLY A 140 18.11 -4.41 27.05
N ARG A 141 17.45 -3.95 26.00
CA ARG A 141 17.66 -2.65 25.34
C ARG A 141 16.34 -2.08 24.86
N GLU A 142 16.29 -0.77 24.63
CA GLU A 142 15.09 -0.11 24.16
C GLU A 142 14.73 -0.55 22.71
N VAL A 143 13.48 -0.96 22.53
CA VAL A 143 12.83 -1.18 21.23
C VAL A 143 11.61 -0.26 21.20
N ILE A 144 11.58 0.67 20.26
CA ILE A 144 10.51 1.66 20.12
C ILE A 144 9.77 1.45 18.80
N PRO A 145 8.48 1.82 18.70
CA PRO A 145 7.79 1.87 17.42
C PRO A 145 8.58 2.70 16.43
N SER A 146 8.83 2.16 15.25
CA SER A 146 9.63 2.83 14.22
C SER A 146 8.73 3.36 13.11
N SER A 147 8.83 4.65 12.84
CA SER A 147 8.29 5.25 11.63
C SER A 147 9.38 5.33 10.57
N GLY A 148 9.54 4.24 9.79
CA GLY A 148 10.51 4.25 8.70
C GLY A 148 11.96 4.33 9.15
N ALA A 149 12.45 3.24 9.62
CA ALA A 149 13.83 2.81 9.54
C ALA A 149 14.95 3.79 9.91
N LYS A 150 14.91 4.37 11.05
CA LYS A 150 16.12 4.91 11.68
C LYS A 150 16.92 3.78 12.35
N LEU A 151 16.97 2.60 11.72
CA LEU A 151 17.85 1.53 12.16
C LEU A 151 19.29 1.99 11.92
N ALA A 152 20.10 1.98 13.00
CA ALA A 152 21.51 2.31 12.87
C ALA A 152 22.19 1.32 11.89
N GLN A 153 23.08 1.83 11.05
CA GLN A 153 23.84 0.99 10.13
C GLN A 153 24.73 0.02 10.93
N ASP A 154 25.07 -1.11 10.33
CA ASP A 154 25.97 -2.12 10.92
C ASP A 154 25.48 -2.74 12.24
N THR A 155 24.16 -2.79 12.43
CA THR A 155 23.53 -3.48 13.56
C THR A 155 22.86 -4.79 13.14
N PRO A 156 22.67 -5.75 14.06
CA PRO A 156 21.90 -6.97 13.79
C PRO A 156 20.48 -6.66 13.27
N ASP A 157 19.82 -5.62 13.79
CA ASP A 157 18.49 -5.20 13.37
C ASP A 157 18.50 -4.71 11.90
N ALA A 158 19.54 -3.96 11.50
CA ALA A 158 19.71 -3.53 10.11
C ALA A 158 19.96 -4.72 9.17
N ALA A 159 20.77 -5.69 9.58
CA ALA A 159 21.00 -6.91 8.82
C ALA A 159 19.72 -7.73 8.64
N LEU A 160 18.89 -7.82 9.68
CA LEU A 160 17.58 -8.48 9.61
C LEU A 160 16.64 -7.74 8.65
N ALA A 161 16.61 -6.40 8.70
CA ALA A 161 15.82 -5.59 7.78
C ALA A 161 16.23 -5.81 6.33
N GLU A 162 17.53 -5.78 6.02
CA GLU A 162 18.06 -6.04 4.66
C GLU A 162 17.72 -7.47 4.17
N ALA A 163 17.85 -8.46 5.06
CA ALA A 163 17.49 -9.84 4.72
C ALA A 163 16.00 -9.96 4.40
N MET A 164 15.13 -9.30 5.18
CA MET A 164 13.68 -9.29 4.98
C MET A 164 13.29 -8.57 3.69
N ILE A 165 13.87 -7.38 3.43
CA ILE A 165 13.68 -6.63 2.19
C ILE A 165 14.06 -7.52 0.99
N GLY A 166 15.23 -8.14 1.02
CA GLY A 166 15.72 -8.99 -0.06
C GLY A 166 14.86 -10.23 -0.35
N LEU A 167 14.00 -10.64 0.60
CA LEU A 167 13.03 -11.73 0.41
C LEU A 167 11.68 -11.20 -0.10
N ARG A 168 11.22 -10.05 0.40
CA ARG A 168 9.88 -9.52 0.10
C ARG A 168 9.83 -8.69 -1.18
N LEU A 169 10.94 -8.12 -1.65
CA LEU A 169 10.98 -7.34 -2.89
C LEU A 169 10.53 -8.14 -4.12
N ARG A 170 10.76 -9.45 -4.15
CA ARG A 170 10.38 -10.33 -5.26
C ARG A 170 9.47 -11.42 -4.74
N HIS A 171 8.23 -11.35 -5.13
CA HIS A 171 7.19 -12.25 -4.67
C HIS A 171 7.37 -13.68 -5.17
N ASP A 172 7.17 -14.66 -4.31
CA ASP A 172 7.06 -16.07 -4.71
C ASP A 172 5.70 -16.34 -5.41
N ASP A 173 5.52 -17.56 -5.96
CA ASP A 173 4.32 -17.87 -6.74
C ASP A 173 3.03 -17.76 -5.94
N HIS A 174 3.05 -18.12 -4.64
CA HIS A 174 1.88 -18.03 -3.78
C HIS A 174 1.57 -16.57 -3.42
N ALA A 175 2.58 -15.74 -3.20
CA ALA A 175 2.40 -14.30 -3.02
C ALA A 175 1.76 -13.66 -4.26
N LEU A 176 2.25 -14.01 -5.46
CA LEU A 176 1.67 -13.52 -6.71
C LEU A 176 0.23 -13.99 -6.93
N GLU A 177 -0.11 -15.22 -6.52
CA GLU A 177 -1.50 -15.72 -6.57
C GLU A 177 -2.41 -14.90 -5.66
N GLN A 178 -1.97 -14.61 -4.45
CA GLN A 178 -2.70 -13.80 -3.46
C GLN A 178 -2.89 -12.35 -3.96
N LEU A 179 -1.83 -11.71 -4.48
CA LEU A 179 -1.88 -10.35 -5.02
C LEU A 179 -2.84 -10.25 -6.22
N ARG A 180 -2.79 -11.21 -7.15
CA ARG A 180 -3.75 -11.27 -8.26
C ARG A 180 -5.18 -11.46 -7.76
N TRP A 181 -5.37 -12.19 -6.67
CA TRP A 181 -6.70 -12.33 -6.08
C TRP A 181 -7.18 -11.05 -5.41
N ALA A 182 -6.32 -10.37 -4.64
CA ALA A 182 -6.61 -9.05 -4.07
C ALA A 182 -7.01 -8.05 -5.17
N ALA A 183 -6.21 -7.96 -6.25
CA ALA A 183 -6.49 -7.10 -7.40
C ALA A 183 -7.85 -7.42 -8.06
N ARG A 184 -8.17 -8.71 -8.27
CA ARG A 184 -9.47 -9.11 -8.85
C ARG A 184 -10.67 -8.72 -8.00
N VAL A 185 -10.58 -8.90 -6.67
CA VAL A 185 -11.70 -8.56 -5.77
C VAL A 185 -11.83 -7.04 -5.66
N THR A 186 -10.70 -6.32 -5.59
CA THR A 186 -10.66 -4.85 -5.63
C THR A 186 -11.29 -4.33 -6.93
N ALA A 187 -10.97 -4.94 -8.07
CA ALA A 187 -11.58 -4.61 -9.36
C ALA A 187 -13.12 -4.75 -9.33
N GLN A 188 -13.64 -5.84 -8.74
CA GLN A 188 -15.09 -6.02 -8.60
C GLN A 188 -15.73 -4.96 -7.70
N ALA A 189 -15.03 -4.50 -6.66
CA ALA A 189 -15.51 -3.41 -5.82
C ALA A 189 -15.64 -2.10 -6.63
N HIS A 190 -14.65 -1.76 -7.47
CA HIS A 190 -14.71 -0.59 -8.35
C HIS A 190 -15.87 -0.67 -9.36
N LEU A 191 -16.07 -1.83 -9.98
CA LEU A 191 -17.22 -2.05 -10.88
C LEU A 191 -18.56 -1.88 -10.16
N ALA A 192 -18.66 -2.33 -8.91
CA ALA A 192 -19.87 -2.14 -8.09
C ALA A 192 -20.08 -0.66 -7.72
N GLY A 193 -19.02 0.06 -7.35
CA GLY A 193 -19.06 1.49 -7.05
C GLY A 193 -19.53 2.32 -8.24
N MET A 194 -18.95 2.09 -9.42
CA MET A 194 -19.37 2.79 -10.66
C MET A 194 -20.85 2.55 -10.97
N ARG A 195 -21.33 1.29 -10.88
CA ARG A 195 -22.76 0.96 -11.10
C ARG A 195 -23.68 1.57 -10.04
N ALA A 196 -23.25 1.58 -8.78
CA ALA A 196 -24.05 2.16 -7.69
C ALA A 196 -24.24 3.67 -7.85
N THR A 197 -23.25 4.37 -8.39
CA THR A 197 -23.23 5.83 -8.53
C THR A 197 -24.44 6.37 -9.27
N GLY A 198 -24.95 5.70 -10.29
CA GLY A 198 -26.12 6.15 -11.06
C GLY A 198 -27.39 6.35 -10.22
N ARG A 199 -27.49 5.72 -9.04
CA ARG A 199 -28.64 5.83 -8.11
C ARG A 199 -28.27 6.40 -6.75
N ALA A 200 -26.98 6.52 -6.45
CA ALA A 200 -26.49 7.00 -5.18
C ALA A 200 -26.74 8.51 -5.02
N ARG A 201 -26.99 8.94 -3.78
CA ARG A 201 -27.16 10.32 -3.39
C ARG A 201 -26.00 10.87 -2.56
N SER A 202 -25.12 9.97 -2.09
CA SER A 202 -23.98 10.30 -1.26
C SER A 202 -22.77 9.43 -1.55
N GLU A 203 -21.59 9.91 -1.16
CA GLU A 203 -20.35 9.14 -1.15
C GLU A 203 -20.50 7.83 -0.33
N THR A 204 -21.23 7.90 0.81
CA THR A 204 -21.49 6.75 1.70
C THR A 204 -22.19 5.60 0.97
N GLU A 205 -23.15 5.89 0.09
CA GLU A 205 -23.89 4.85 -0.63
C GLU A 205 -22.99 4.12 -1.64
N VAL A 206 -22.11 4.86 -2.32
CA VAL A 206 -21.12 4.27 -3.24
C VAL A 206 -20.06 3.48 -2.46
N PHE A 207 -19.52 4.05 -1.40
CA PHE A 207 -18.60 3.39 -0.47
C PHE A 207 -19.18 2.07 0.05
N GLY A 208 -20.44 2.10 0.53
CA GLY A 208 -21.12 0.91 1.04
C GLY A 208 -21.24 -0.22 0.00
N ALA A 209 -21.50 0.14 -1.28
CA ALA A 209 -21.56 -0.84 -2.37
C ALA A 209 -20.19 -1.48 -2.63
N MET A 210 -19.10 -0.70 -2.59
CA MET A 210 -17.73 -1.21 -2.77
C MET A 210 -17.31 -2.12 -1.61
N MET A 211 -17.55 -1.68 -0.36
CA MET A 211 -17.24 -2.46 0.84
C MET A 211 -18.03 -3.77 0.90
N GLY A 212 -19.27 -3.77 0.44
CA GLY A 212 -20.10 -4.98 0.35
C GLY A 212 -19.43 -6.07 -0.49
N VAL A 213 -18.78 -5.72 -1.58
CA VAL A 213 -18.03 -6.67 -2.44
C VAL A 213 -16.82 -7.22 -1.69
N LEU A 214 -16.00 -6.36 -1.08
CA LEU A 214 -14.81 -6.78 -0.34
C LEU A 214 -15.19 -7.77 0.78
N ARG A 215 -16.16 -7.41 1.62
CA ARG A 215 -16.59 -8.25 2.76
C ARG A 215 -17.21 -9.57 2.30
N THR A 216 -17.99 -9.58 1.22
CA THR A 216 -18.57 -10.81 0.67
C THR A 216 -17.48 -11.77 0.15
N ALA A 217 -16.36 -11.25 -0.32
CA ALA A 217 -15.20 -12.02 -0.74
C ALA A 217 -14.26 -12.42 0.42
N GLY A 218 -14.55 -12.00 1.66
CA GLY A 218 -13.70 -12.23 2.83
C GLY A 218 -12.50 -11.32 2.92
N HIS A 219 -12.50 -10.21 2.16
CA HIS A 219 -11.43 -9.20 2.22
C HIS A 219 -11.73 -8.15 3.28
N GLU A 220 -10.67 -7.66 3.92
CA GLU A 220 -10.67 -6.43 4.70
C GLU A 220 -10.24 -5.24 3.83
N ASP A 221 -10.26 -4.03 4.39
CA ASP A 221 -9.68 -2.86 3.72
C ASP A 221 -8.16 -2.92 3.82
N ALA A 222 -7.46 -2.77 2.70
CA ALA A 222 -5.99 -2.72 2.69
C ALA A 222 -5.46 -1.41 3.32
N TYR A 223 -6.26 -0.36 3.26
CA TYR A 223 -6.00 0.99 3.81
C TYR A 223 -7.32 1.71 4.06
N GLY A 224 -7.27 2.95 4.60
CA GLY A 224 -8.46 3.78 4.75
C GLY A 224 -9.02 4.16 3.37
N PRO A 225 -10.16 3.58 2.94
CA PRO A 225 -10.69 3.81 1.60
C PRO A 225 -11.05 5.28 1.37
N ILE A 226 -10.86 5.77 0.15
CA ILE A 226 -11.26 7.10 -0.28
C ILE A 226 -12.38 6.95 -1.31
N VAL A 227 -13.54 7.56 -1.04
CA VAL A 227 -14.62 7.71 -2.02
C VAL A 227 -15.14 9.12 -1.88
N SER A 228 -14.67 10.04 -2.72
CA SER A 228 -14.92 11.47 -2.51
C SER A 228 -15.04 12.26 -3.82
N LYS A 229 -15.95 13.23 -3.82
CA LYS A 229 -16.02 14.27 -4.86
C LYS A 229 -14.96 15.37 -4.67
N ASN A 230 -14.32 15.39 -3.51
CA ASN A 230 -13.25 16.33 -3.16
C ASN A 230 -11.88 15.70 -3.50
N GLY A 231 -11.69 15.30 -4.75
CA GLY A 231 -10.50 14.57 -5.19
C GLY A 231 -9.18 15.30 -4.97
N GLU A 232 -9.19 16.62 -4.72
CA GLU A 232 -7.99 17.39 -4.35
C GLU A 232 -7.55 17.19 -2.90
N VAL A 233 -8.37 16.52 -2.07
CA VAL A 233 -8.01 16.10 -0.72
C VAL A 233 -7.51 14.66 -0.80
N LEU A 234 -6.20 14.49 -0.98
CA LEU A 234 -5.58 13.24 -1.38
C LEU A 234 -5.86 12.04 -0.45
N HIS A 235 -6.11 12.26 0.84
CA HIS A 235 -6.39 11.23 1.84
C HIS A 235 -7.71 11.47 2.57
N ASN A 236 -8.79 11.77 1.82
CA ASN A 236 -10.11 12.00 2.40
C ASN A 236 -10.84 10.68 2.69
N ILE A 237 -10.80 10.22 3.92
CA ILE A 237 -11.48 9.00 4.40
C ILE A 237 -12.88 9.26 4.96
N VAL A 238 -13.42 10.47 4.81
CA VAL A 238 -14.79 10.84 5.22
C VAL A 238 -15.68 10.79 3.99
N HIS A 239 -16.80 10.07 4.08
CA HIS A 239 -17.70 9.77 2.97
C HIS A 239 -19.10 10.33 3.19
N ASP A 240 -19.22 11.56 3.66
CA ASP A 240 -20.51 12.15 4.10
C ASP A 240 -21.08 13.20 3.14
N ASN A 241 -20.38 13.49 2.03
CA ASN A 241 -20.87 14.49 1.09
C ASN A 241 -22.02 13.93 0.22
N PRO A 242 -23.06 14.76 -0.04
CA PRO A 242 -23.99 14.46 -1.12
C PRO A 242 -23.30 14.59 -2.48
N ILE A 243 -23.64 13.70 -3.41
CA ILE A 243 -23.15 13.73 -4.79
C ILE A 243 -24.28 14.15 -5.73
N GLN A 244 -23.93 14.84 -6.83
CA GLN A 244 -24.87 15.34 -7.81
C GLN A 244 -24.29 15.36 -9.21
N GLY A 245 -25.14 15.53 -10.21
CA GLY A 245 -24.69 15.70 -11.59
C GLY A 245 -23.71 16.87 -11.72
N GLY A 246 -22.61 16.66 -12.43
CA GLY A 246 -21.49 17.61 -12.55
C GLY A 246 -20.31 17.31 -11.61
N ASP A 247 -20.52 16.58 -10.52
CA ASP A 247 -19.42 16.13 -9.66
C ASP A 247 -18.62 15.01 -10.36
N LEU A 248 -17.29 15.00 -10.14
CA LEU A 248 -16.43 13.83 -10.32
C LEU A 248 -16.34 13.10 -8.98
N LEU A 249 -16.42 11.78 -9.01
CA LEU A 249 -16.17 10.94 -7.85
C LEU A 249 -14.84 10.21 -8.02
N LEU A 250 -13.91 10.47 -7.13
CA LEU A 250 -12.65 9.74 -7.02
C LEU A 250 -12.87 8.61 -6.01
N ALA A 251 -12.61 7.38 -6.42
CA ALA A 251 -12.55 6.22 -5.54
C ALA A 251 -11.16 5.61 -5.58
N ASP A 252 -10.52 5.56 -4.42
CA ASP A 252 -9.24 4.92 -4.16
C ASP A 252 -9.51 3.89 -3.07
N VAL A 253 -9.64 2.64 -3.50
CA VAL A 253 -10.13 1.53 -2.67
C VAL A 253 -9.34 0.28 -2.99
N GLY A 254 -8.80 -0.35 -1.95
CA GLY A 254 -8.08 -1.60 -2.03
C GLY A 254 -8.57 -2.63 -1.02
N GLY A 255 -8.59 -3.90 -1.44
CA GLY A 255 -8.95 -5.02 -0.59
C GLY A 255 -7.72 -5.80 -0.12
N GLU A 256 -7.73 -6.21 1.15
CA GLU A 256 -6.72 -7.09 1.73
C GLU A 256 -7.25 -8.51 1.82
N THR A 257 -6.52 -9.51 1.31
CA THR A 257 -6.89 -10.92 1.43
C THR A 257 -6.83 -11.39 2.89
N PRO A 258 -7.48 -12.51 3.25
CA PRO A 258 -7.36 -13.09 4.60
C PRO A 258 -5.92 -13.43 5.03
N GLU A 259 -4.99 -13.54 4.08
CA GLU A 259 -3.56 -13.75 4.36
C GLU A 259 -2.76 -12.43 4.40
N GLY A 260 -3.43 -11.26 4.26
CA GLY A 260 -2.83 -9.94 4.42
C GLY A 260 -2.28 -9.31 3.14
N TRP A 261 -2.55 -9.86 1.95
CA TRP A 261 -2.05 -9.31 0.68
C TRP A 261 -2.97 -8.25 0.13
N ALA A 262 -2.41 -7.10 -0.25
CA ALA A 262 -3.16 -5.92 -0.65
C ALA A 262 -3.34 -5.82 -2.18
N GLY A 263 -4.47 -5.22 -2.59
CA GLY A 263 -4.67 -4.64 -3.91
C GLY A 263 -4.90 -3.14 -3.78
N ASP A 264 -4.64 -2.39 -4.84
CA ASP A 264 -4.73 -0.93 -4.85
C ASP A 264 -5.22 -0.41 -6.20
N ILE A 265 -6.35 0.27 -6.20
CA ILE A 265 -6.93 0.84 -7.42
C ILE A 265 -7.50 2.23 -7.13
N THR A 266 -7.13 3.18 -7.96
CA THR A 266 -7.88 4.45 -8.05
C THR A 266 -8.55 4.58 -9.40
N ARG A 267 -9.82 4.98 -9.39
CA ARG A 267 -10.58 5.40 -10.57
C ARG A 267 -11.35 6.68 -10.28
N VAL A 268 -11.58 7.46 -11.33
CA VAL A 268 -12.44 8.65 -11.27
C VAL A 268 -13.52 8.55 -12.34
N TRP A 269 -14.73 8.92 -11.97
CA TRP A 269 -15.87 8.91 -12.90
C TRP A 269 -16.86 10.05 -12.65
N PRO A 270 -17.57 10.51 -13.69
CA PRO A 270 -18.60 11.53 -13.54
C PRO A 270 -19.87 10.93 -12.92
N VAL A 271 -20.39 11.56 -11.87
CA VAL A 271 -21.63 11.13 -11.20
C VAL A 271 -22.82 11.08 -12.16
N SER A 272 -22.87 11.97 -13.16
CA SER A 272 -23.91 12.00 -14.19
C SER A 272 -23.77 10.90 -15.26
N GLY A 273 -22.68 10.14 -15.27
CA GLY A 273 -22.34 9.21 -16.34
C GLY A 273 -21.84 9.90 -17.63
N SER A 274 -21.50 11.18 -17.58
CA SER A 274 -20.89 11.92 -18.70
C SER A 274 -19.95 12.99 -18.18
N PHE A 275 -18.69 12.96 -18.64
CA PHE A 275 -17.72 14.01 -18.35
C PHE A 275 -18.12 15.33 -19.00
N SER A 276 -17.87 16.46 -18.34
CA SER A 276 -17.84 17.74 -19.02
C SER A 276 -16.64 17.84 -19.97
N PRO A 277 -16.62 18.76 -20.93
CA PRO A 277 -15.45 18.92 -21.81
C PRO A 277 -14.14 19.21 -21.05
N THR A 278 -14.21 19.98 -19.96
CA THR A 278 -13.05 20.31 -19.10
C THR A 278 -12.61 19.10 -18.27
N GLN A 279 -13.55 18.35 -17.71
CA GLN A 279 -13.27 17.10 -16.99
C GLN A 279 -12.61 16.07 -17.91
N LEU A 280 -13.18 15.86 -19.11
CA LEU A 280 -12.63 14.93 -20.10
C LEU A 280 -11.21 15.31 -20.52
N ALA A 281 -10.96 16.60 -20.77
CA ALA A 281 -9.63 17.07 -21.19
C ALA A 281 -8.54 16.76 -20.16
N ILE A 282 -8.78 16.99 -18.88
CA ILE A 282 -7.83 16.66 -17.80
C ILE A 282 -7.75 15.13 -17.59
N TYR A 283 -8.90 14.44 -17.65
CA TYR A 283 -8.94 12.98 -17.52
C TYR A 283 -8.04 12.28 -18.52
N GLU A 284 -8.10 12.71 -19.80
CA GLU A 284 -7.26 12.15 -20.87
C GLU A 284 -5.76 12.44 -20.66
N VAL A 285 -5.40 13.58 -20.08
CA VAL A 285 -4.00 13.86 -19.70
C VAL A 285 -3.51 12.88 -18.64
N VAL A 286 -4.30 12.64 -17.57
CA VAL A 286 -3.92 11.72 -16.50
C VAL A 286 -3.88 10.27 -17.02
N LEU A 287 -4.85 9.87 -17.84
CA LEU A 287 -4.88 8.54 -18.47
C LEU A 287 -3.67 8.31 -19.38
N ALA A 288 -3.28 9.33 -20.14
CA ALA A 288 -2.08 9.25 -20.97
C ALA A 288 -0.81 9.11 -20.11
N ALA A 289 -0.74 9.83 -18.99
CA ALA A 289 0.38 9.74 -18.07
C ALA A 289 0.49 8.34 -17.43
N GLU A 290 -0.63 7.77 -16.99
CA GLU A 290 -0.70 6.42 -16.43
C GLU A 290 -0.22 5.37 -17.45
N ARG A 291 -0.78 5.37 -18.66
CA ARG A 291 -0.41 4.43 -19.71
C ARG A 291 1.07 4.51 -20.07
N ARG A 292 1.61 5.74 -20.23
CA ARG A 292 3.02 5.94 -20.54
C ARG A 292 3.93 5.53 -19.40
N ALA A 293 3.51 5.73 -18.15
CA ALA A 293 4.24 5.28 -16.98
C ALA A 293 4.26 3.74 -16.89
N ILE A 294 3.14 3.06 -17.13
CA ILE A 294 3.08 1.59 -17.21
C ILE A 294 3.99 1.05 -18.32
N ASP A 295 4.00 1.66 -19.49
CA ASP A 295 4.89 1.28 -20.59
C ASP A 295 6.39 1.36 -20.21
N ARG A 296 6.75 2.13 -19.19
CA ARG A 296 8.12 2.22 -18.67
C ARG A 296 8.44 1.17 -17.60
N VAL A 297 7.46 0.45 -17.08
CA VAL A 297 7.68 -0.60 -16.08
C VAL A 297 8.30 -1.81 -16.76
N ARG A 298 9.63 -1.86 -16.76
CA ARG A 298 10.43 -2.92 -17.39
C ARG A 298 11.56 -3.34 -16.45
N LYS A 299 12.00 -4.57 -16.57
CA LYS A 299 13.21 -5.05 -15.91
C LYS A 299 14.39 -4.11 -16.16
N GLY A 300 15.05 -3.69 -15.07
CA GLY A 300 16.21 -2.79 -15.11
C GLY A 300 15.88 -1.30 -15.25
N THR A 301 14.63 -0.94 -15.48
CA THR A 301 14.22 0.49 -15.45
C THR A 301 14.30 1.00 -14.00
N ARG A 302 14.90 2.14 -13.80
CA ARG A 302 14.85 2.84 -12.52
C ARG A 302 13.45 3.40 -12.28
N TYR A 303 12.83 3.13 -11.13
CA TYR A 303 11.45 3.56 -10.89
C TYR A 303 11.27 5.08 -10.92
N ARG A 304 12.30 5.85 -10.57
CA ARG A 304 12.31 7.30 -10.76
C ARG A 304 12.07 7.71 -12.22
N ASP A 305 12.57 6.94 -13.20
CA ASP A 305 12.37 7.26 -14.61
C ASP A 305 10.90 7.03 -15.03
N VAL A 306 10.19 6.12 -14.36
CA VAL A 306 8.73 5.95 -14.50
C VAL A 306 8.02 7.20 -14.00
N HIS A 307 8.42 7.71 -12.82
CA HIS A 307 7.88 8.96 -12.26
C HIS A 307 8.13 10.17 -13.17
N GLU A 308 9.35 10.35 -13.65
CA GLU A 308 9.69 11.46 -14.57
C GLU A 308 8.90 11.37 -15.89
N THR A 309 8.61 10.15 -16.37
CA THR A 309 7.74 9.94 -17.54
C THR A 309 6.34 10.47 -17.30
N ALA A 310 5.72 10.12 -16.16
CA ALA A 310 4.39 10.61 -15.79
C ALA A 310 4.36 12.14 -15.64
N LYS A 311 5.34 12.74 -14.95
CA LYS A 311 5.49 14.20 -14.81
C LYS A 311 5.53 14.89 -16.15
N ARG A 312 6.33 14.37 -17.09
CA ARG A 312 6.47 14.93 -18.44
C ARG A 312 5.15 14.94 -19.17
N VAL A 313 4.44 13.82 -19.21
CA VAL A 313 3.15 13.71 -19.92
C VAL A 313 2.11 14.66 -19.31
N ILE A 314 2.08 14.81 -17.98
CA ILE A 314 1.18 15.76 -17.31
C ILE A 314 1.52 17.19 -17.72
N VAL A 315 2.80 17.60 -17.68
CA VAL A 315 3.21 18.96 -18.06
C VAL A 315 2.94 19.24 -19.53
N GLU A 316 3.21 18.30 -20.43
CA GLU A 316 2.90 18.38 -21.87
C GLU A 316 1.40 18.60 -22.10
N GLY A 317 0.55 17.75 -21.48
CA GLY A 317 -0.90 17.85 -21.60
C GLY A 317 -1.45 19.16 -21.05
N LEU A 318 -0.99 19.61 -19.90
CA LEU A 318 -1.41 20.87 -19.31
C LEU A 318 -0.95 22.10 -20.12
N ARG A 319 0.24 22.04 -20.76
CA ARG A 319 0.69 23.05 -21.71
C ARG A 319 -0.21 23.08 -22.95
N ASP A 320 -0.55 21.93 -23.51
CA ASP A 320 -1.41 21.83 -24.70
C ASP A 320 -2.82 22.33 -24.43
N LEU A 321 -3.31 22.19 -23.19
CA LEU A 321 -4.55 22.82 -22.71
C LEU A 321 -4.41 24.33 -22.40
N GLY A 322 -3.20 24.88 -22.53
CA GLY A 322 -2.89 26.28 -22.27
C GLY A 322 -2.81 26.67 -20.80
N ILE A 323 -2.87 25.70 -19.87
CA ILE A 323 -2.71 25.91 -18.41
C ILE A 323 -1.28 26.31 -18.10
N PHE A 324 -0.30 25.72 -18.79
CA PHE A 324 1.08 26.17 -18.77
C PHE A 324 1.47 26.84 -20.11
N ARG A 325 2.47 27.73 -20.05
CA ARG A 325 3.12 28.34 -21.21
C ARG A 325 4.62 28.13 -21.11
N GLY A 326 5.27 27.86 -22.22
CA GLY A 326 6.72 27.70 -22.31
C GLY A 326 7.16 26.29 -22.71
N GLU A 327 8.47 26.07 -22.71
CA GLU A 327 9.07 24.79 -23.06
C GLU A 327 8.96 23.80 -21.90
N VAL A 328 8.61 22.55 -22.23
CA VAL A 328 8.31 21.49 -21.26
C VAL A 328 9.49 21.23 -20.33
N ASP A 329 10.71 21.13 -20.86
CA ASP A 329 11.89 20.85 -20.05
C ASP A 329 12.12 21.95 -19.01
N GLY A 330 12.02 23.22 -19.41
CA GLY A 330 12.13 24.34 -18.50
C GLY A 330 11.02 24.42 -17.46
N LEU A 331 9.79 23.98 -17.79
CA LEU A 331 8.69 23.87 -16.83
C LEU A 331 8.96 22.77 -15.80
N ILE A 332 9.42 21.60 -16.24
CA ILE A 332 9.76 20.47 -15.35
C ILE A 332 10.91 20.86 -14.40
N GLU A 333 11.97 21.49 -14.90
CA GLU A 333 13.10 21.95 -14.10
C GLU A 333 12.69 22.95 -13.01
N ARG A 334 11.66 23.76 -13.26
CA ARG A 334 11.11 24.72 -12.31
C ARG A 334 10.02 24.13 -11.40
N GLY A 335 9.78 22.81 -11.45
CA GLY A 335 8.84 22.10 -10.58
C GLY A 335 7.37 22.24 -10.97
N ALA A 336 7.04 22.60 -12.21
CA ALA A 336 5.66 22.81 -12.66
C ALA A 336 4.77 21.58 -12.44
N ALA A 337 5.30 20.37 -12.63
CA ALA A 337 4.56 19.14 -12.41
C ALA A 337 4.00 19.05 -10.99
N ALA A 338 4.79 19.38 -9.97
CA ALA A 338 4.40 19.24 -8.56
C ALA A 338 3.27 20.19 -8.13
N ILE A 339 2.97 21.24 -8.92
CA ILE A 339 1.83 22.12 -8.65
C ILE A 339 0.50 21.35 -8.74
N PHE A 340 0.42 20.38 -9.65
CA PHE A 340 -0.79 19.60 -9.89
C PHE A 340 -0.61 18.10 -9.61
N PHE A 341 0.61 17.60 -9.55
CA PHE A 341 0.97 16.22 -9.22
C PHE A 341 2.03 16.21 -8.11
N PRO A 342 1.61 16.46 -6.85
CA PRO A 342 2.53 16.71 -5.74
C PRO A 342 3.03 15.44 -5.03
N HIS A 343 2.87 14.24 -5.59
CA HIS A 343 3.27 12.97 -4.97
C HIS A 343 4.04 12.06 -5.93
N GLY A 344 4.55 10.93 -5.45
CA GLY A 344 5.22 9.92 -6.27
C GLY A 344 4.25 9.21 -7.20
N VAL A 345 4.74 8.65 -8.31
CA VAL A 345 3.92 7.89 -9.27
C VAL A 345 3.45 6.55 -8.75
N GLY A 346 3.86 6.16 -7.54
CA GLY A 346 3.48 4.90 -6.90
C GLY A 346 4.53 4.38 -5.93
N HIS A 347 4.36 3.12 -5.53
CA HIS A 347 5.10 2.46 -4.46
C HIS A 347 5.19 0.94 -4.68
N LEU A 348 5.89 0.24 -3.79
CA LEU A 348 5.84 -1.22 -3.71
C LEU A 348 4.47 -1.66 -3.19
N LEU A 349 3.98 -2.78 -3.70
CA LEU A 349 2.74 -3.42 -3.28
C LEU A 349 3.02 -4.85 -2.80
N GLY A 350 2.41 -5.27 -1.69
CA GLY A 350 2.65 -6.60 -1.13
C GLY A 350 1.71 -6.96 0.01
N LEU A 351 2.27 -7.37 1.16
CA LEU A 351 1.52 -7.59 2.40
C LEU A 351 1.03 -6.28 3.04
N ASP A 352 1.59 -5.17 2.63
CA ASP A 352 1.05 -3.85 2.93
C ASP A 352 0.79 -3.14 1.60
N VAL A 353 -0.19 -2.25 1.55
CA VAL A 353 -0.43 -1.41 0.38
C VAL A 353 0.82 -0.62 0.04
N HIS A 354 1.44 0.03 1.02
CA HIS A 354 2.79 0.59 0.93
C HIS A 354 3.80 -0.43 1.48
N ASP A 355 4.19 -1.39 0.65
CA ASP A 355 4.93 -2.55 1.16
C ASP A 355 6.30 -2.17 1.74
N MET A 356 6.57 -2.65 2.97
CA MET A 356 7.80 -2.42 3.72
C MET A 356 8.13 -0.94 4.04
N GLU A 357 7.16 -0.02 4.04
CA GLU A 357 7.43 1.39 4.43
C GLU A 357 7.82 1.53 5.90
N ASP A 358 7.48 0.57 6.75
CA ASP A 358 7.99 0.48 8.12
C ASP A 358 9.52 0.34 8.17
N LEU A 359 10.16 -0.15 7.10
CA LEU A 359 11.61 -0.21 6.91
C LEU A 359 12.20 1.04 6.20
N GLY A 360 11.35 1.99 5.80
CA GLY A 360 11.69 3.30 5.24
C GLY A 360 12.45 3.25 3.92
N ASP A 361 13.29 4.26 3.69
CA ASP A 361 14.07 4.38 2.46
C ASP A 361 14.98 3.18 2.19
N ARG A 362 15.27 2.38 3.21
CA ARG A 362 16.02 1.12 3.09
C ARG A 362 15.29 0.12 2.17
N ALA A 363 13.96 0.05 2.27
CA ALA A 363 13.14 -0.77 1.37
C ALA A 363 12.87 -0.06 0.03
N GLY A 364 12.51 1.22 0.08
CA GLY A 364 12.08 1.98 -1.10
C GLY A 364 13.24 2.40 -2.04
N TYR A 365 14.46 2.58 -1.52
CA TYR A 365 15.56 3.12 -2.31
C TYR A 365 16.68 2.10 -2.51
N GLY A 366 17.22 2.06 -3.72
CA GLY A 366 18.37 1.22 -4.04
C GLY A 366 19.68 1.73 -3.39
N PRO A 367 20.71 0.89 -3.33
CA PRO A 367 21.99 1.27 -2.74
C PRO A 367 22.54 2.59 -3.33
N GLY A 368 22.99 3.50 -2.46
CA GLY A 368 23.55 4.80 -2.83
C GLY A 368 22.52 5.83 -3.31
N ARG A 369 21.22 5.51 -3.28
CA ARG A 369 20.15 6.45 -3.66
C ARG A 369 19.56 7.10 -2.41
N THR A 370 19.17 8.36 -2.54
CA THR A 370 18.58 9.14 -1.46
C THR A 370 17.32 9.86 -1.94
N ARG A 371 16.40 10.07 -0.99
CA ARG A 371 15.17 10.80 -1.24
C ARG A 371 15.45 12.24 -1.64
N SER A 372 14.77 12.73 -2.67
CA SER A 372 14.82 14.14 -3.09
C SER A 372 14.30 15.05 -1.96
N LYS A 373 14.77 16.30 -1.96
CA LYS A 373 14.23 17.35 -1.09
C LYS A 373 13.28 18.29 -1.82
N ALA A 374 13.21 18.18 -3.16
CA ALA A 374 12.33 19.01 -3.97
C ALA A 374 10.87 18.64 -3.71
N PHE A 375 10.00 19.65 -3.64
CA PHE A 375 8.55 19.45 -3.47
C PHE A 375 8.00 18.57 -4.60
N GLY A 376 7.10 17.68 -4.26
CA GLY A 376 6.62 16.62 -5.14
C GLY A 376 7.55 15.40 -5.12
N ASP A 377 8.78 15.53 -5.57
CA ASP A 377 9.75 14.44 -5.64
C ASP A 377 10.15 13.87 -4.26
N CYS A 378 10.04 14.67 -3.20
CA CYS A 378 10.31 14.22 -1.83
C CYS A 378 9.29 13.17 -1.34
N TYR A 379 8.15 13.05 -2.00
CA TYR A 379 7.11 12.05 -1.71
C TYR A 379 7.23 10.80 -2.58
N LEU A 380 8.20 10.71 -3.50
CA LEU A 380 8.46 9.47 -4.23
C LEU A 380 8.89 8.37 -3.25
N ARG A 381 8.10 7.30 -3.18
CA ARG A 381 8.30 6.21 -2.20
C ARG A 381 9.29 5.15 -2.68
N LEU A 382 9.49 5.03 -4.00
CA LEU A 382 10.31 4.01 -4.62
C LEU A 382 11.34 4.62 -5.58
N ASP A 383 12.61 4.26 -5.41
CA ASP A 383 13.71 4.59 -6.31
C ASP A 383 14.71 3.43 -6.39
N ARG A 384 14.24 2.29 -6.93
CA ARG A 384 15.03 1.08 -7.21
C ARG A 384 15.03 0.79 -8.71
N ASP A 385 15.99 -0.02 -9.16
CA ASP A 385 15.88 -0.67 -10.45
C ASP A 385 14.85 -1.78 -10.33
N LEU A 386 13.91 -1.81 -11.27
CA LEU A 386 12.83 -2.78 -11.26
C LEU A 386 13.35 -4.16 -11.63
N GLU A 387 12.95 -5.15 -10.85
CA GLU A 387 13.30 -6.56 -11.06
C GLU A 387 12.02 -7.38 -11.30
N PRO A 388 12.08 -8.44 -12.11
CA PRO A 388 10.93 -9.33 -12.29
C PRO A 388 10.41 -9.85 -10.95
N ARG A 389 9.08 -9.94 -10.84
CA ARG A 389 8.33 -10.33 -9.65
C ARG A 389 8.23 -9.25 -8.55
N MET A 390 8.70 -8.04 -8.79
CA MET A 390 8.27 -6.87 -8.02
C MET A 390 6.86 -6.49 -8.43
N ALA A 391 6.03 -6.10 -7.47
CA ALA A 391 4.74 -5.48 -7.69
C ALA A 391 4.80 -4.00 -7.27
N VAL A 392 4.26 -3.14 -8.11
CA VAL A 392 4.24 -1.69 -7.90
C VAL A 392 2.90 -1.11 -8.32
N THR A 393 2.50 0.00 -7.75
CA THR A 393 1.38 0.81 -8.26
C THR A 393 1.87 1.81 -9.29
N ILE A 394 0.98 2.26 -10.18
CA ILE A 394 1.20 3.37 -11.11
C ILE A 394 -0.03 4.28 -11.04
N GLU A 395 0.11 5.44 -10.37
CA GLU A 395 -0.99 6.29 -9.88
C GLU A 395 -0.81 7.79 -10.17
N PRO A 396 -0.46 8.22 -11.37
CA PRO A 396 -0.36 9.66 -11.63
C PRO A 396 -1.71 10.35 -11.44
N GLY A 397 -1.64 11.63 -11.06
CA GLY A 397 -2.85 12.41 -10.84
C GLY A 397 -2.71 13.88 -11.18
N PHE A 398 -3.86 14.55 -11.21
CA PHE A 398 -4.00 16.00 -11.32
C PHE A 398 -4.89 16.50 -10.18
N TYR A 399 -4.43 17.49 -9.43
CA TYR A 399 -5.17 18.03 -8.30
C TYR A 399 -5.07 19.55 -8.26
N GLN A 400 -6.20 20.22 -8.10
CA GLN A 400 -6.26 21.65 -7.84
C GLN A 400 -6.29 21.93 -6.33
N VAL A 401 -5.17 21.67 -5.65
CA VAL A 401 -5.03 21.86 -4.20
C VAL A 401 -4.95 23.37 -3.89
N PRO A 402 -5.95 23.97 -3.21
CA PRO A 402 -5.95 25.43 -2.99
C PRO A 402 -4.71 25.94 -2.25
N ALA A 403 -4.21 25.17 -1.28
CA ALA A 403 -3.01 25.52 -0.51
C ALA A 403 -1.75 25.60 -1.38
N ILE A 404 -1.60 24.70 -2.36
CA ILE A 404 -0.48 24.74 -3.31
C ILE A 404 -0.63 25.92 -4.26
N LEU A 405 -1.79 26.09 -4.85
CA LEU A 405 -2.07 27.13 -5.84
C LEU A 405 -1.97 28.56 -5.25
N ALA A 406 -2.26 28.72 -3.96
CA ALA A 406 -2.18 30.00 -3.26
C ALA A 406 -0.75 30.32 -2.74
N SER A 407 0.12 29.32 -2.63
CA SER A 407 1.47 29.51 -2.06
C SER A 407 2.49 29.96 -3.10
N PRO A 408 3.14 31.10 -2.90
CA PRO A 408 4.29 31.50 -3.71
C PRO A 408 5.47 30.52 -3.62
N GLU A 409 5.63 29.80 -2.51
CA GLU A 409 6.67 28.80 -2.33
C GLU A 409 6.64 27.73 -3.43
N TYR A 410 5.43 27.29 -3.84
CA TYR A 410 5.26 26.25 -4.85
C TYR A 410 5.06 26.79 -6.26
N THR A 411 4.64 28.04 -6.44
CA THR A 411 4.26 28.57 -7.75
C THR A 411 5.19 29.64 -8.31
N ALA A 412 6.00 30.33 -7.47
CA ALA A 412 6.81 31.45 -7.93
C ALA A 412 7.88 31.08 -8.96
N ALA A 413 8.45 29.87 -8.89
CA ALA A 413 9.45 29.41 -9.86
C ALA A 413 8.87 29.26 -11.29
N VAL A 414 7.58 28.93 -11.40
CA VAL A 414 6.86 28.85 -12.68
C VAL A 414 6.31 30.23 -13.07
N GLY A 415 5.90 31.02 -12.09
CA GLY A 415 5.48 32.42 -12.28
C GLY A 415 4.32 32.55 -13.25
N ASP A 416 4.42 33.52 -14.20
CA ASP A 416 3.41 33.83 -15.21
C ASP A 416 3.20 32.73 -16.26
N ASP A 417 4.06 31.72 -16.29
CA ASP A 417 3.89 30.55 -17.14
C ASP A 417 2.78 29.63 -16.63
N LEU A 418 2.36 29.77 -15.38
CA LEU A 418 1.09 29.21 -14.86
C LEU A 418 -0.06 30.16 -15.18
N ARG A 419 -0.84 29.83 -16.18
CA ARG A 419 -1.96 30.64 -16.68
C ARG A 419 -3.22 30.45 -15.83
N ARG A 420 -3.32 31.23 -14.74
CA ARG A 420 -4.43 31.16 -13.78
C ARG A 420 -5.79 31.52 -14.41
N ASP A 421 -5.81 32.37 -15.40
CA ASP A 421 -6.99 32.72 -16.18
C ASP A 421 -7.52 31.55 -17.02
N VAL A 422 -6.63 30.72 -17.53
CA VAL A 422 -7.00 29.48 -18.25
C VAL A 422 -7.40 28.41 -17.23
N LEU A 423 -6.61 28.20 -16.18
CA LEU A 423 -6.90 27.23 -15.11
C LEU A 423 -8.28 27.42 -14.50
N ALA A 424 -8.75 28.67 -14.34
CA ALA A 424 -10.09 28.98 -13.82
C ALA A 424 -11.23 28.37 -14.65
N LYS A 425 -11.01 28.05 -15.94
CA LYS A 425 -11.99 27.38 -16.80
C LYS A 425 -12.19 25.90 -16.45
N PHE A 426 -11.22 25.31 -15.73
CA PHE A 426 -11.20 23.91 -15.27
C PHE A 426 -11.60 23.78 -13.80
N SER A 427 -12.30 24.78 -13.23
CA SER A 427 -12.70 24.81 -11.81
C SER A 427 -13.63 23.65 -11.38
N ASP A 428 -14.26 22.97 -12.35
CA ASP A 428 -15.06 21.78 -12.17
C ASP A 428 -14.22 20.48 -12.04
N VAL A 429 -12.88 20.56 -12.19
CA VAL A 429 -11.95 19.44 -12.03
C VAL A 429 -11.15 19.63 -10.75
N ARG A 430 -11.58 19.02 -9.65
CA ARG A 430 -10.90 19.15 -8.35
C ARG A 430 -9.72 18.21 -8.23
N GLY A 431 -9.91 16.92 -8.55
CA GLY A 431 -8.85 15.92 -8.53
C GLY A 431 -9.18 14.71 -9.40
N ILE A 432 -8.18 14.22 -10.10
CA ILE A 432 -8.23 12.98 -10.90
C ILE A 432 -6.98 12.18 -10.62
N ARG A 433 -7.13 10.89 -10.26
CA ARG A 433 -6.08 9.87 -10.19
C ARG A 433 -6.55 8.64 -10.93
N ILE A 434 -5.68 8.01 -11.67
CA ILE A 434 -5.92 6.71 -12.32
C ILE A 434 -4.75 5.82 -11.93
N GLU A 435 -5.05 4.67 -11.35
CA GLU A 435 -4.06 3.79 -10.73
C GLU A 435 -4.31 2.35 -11.05
N ASP A 436 -3.24 1.64 -11.35
CA ASP A 436 -3.24 0.19 -11.54
C ASP A 436 -2.12 -0.51 -10.77
N ASP A 437 -2.41 -1.75 -10.34
CA ASP A 437 -1.43 -2.71 -9.80
C ASP A 437 -0.66 -3.35 -10.95
N VAL A 438 0.67 -3.24 -10.94
CA VAL A 438 1.54 -3.68 -12.02
C VAL A 438 2.66 -4.58 -11.52
N MET A 439 2.77 -5.77 -12.10
CA MET A 439 3.90 -6.67 -11.83
C MET A 439 4.98 -6.53 -12.91
N VAL A 440 6.22 -6.40 -12.46
CA VAL A 440 7.40 -6.42 -13.32
C VAL A 440 7.65 -7.84 -13.80
N THR A 441 7.78 -8.04 -15.11
CA THR A 441 8.11 -9.32 -15.74
C THR A 441 9.50 -9.30 -16.42
N GLU A 442 9.89 -10.38 -17.05
CA GLU A 442 11.08 -10.38 -17.93
C GLU A 442 10.85 -9.58 -19.24
N GLY A 443 9.59 -9.35 -19.62
CA GLY A 443 9.19 -8.63 -20.84
C GLY A 443 8.24 -7.48 -20.55
N GLU A 444 7.04 -7.52 -21.16
CA GLU A 444 5.97 -6.56 -20.91
C GLU A 444 5.44 -6.70 -19.48
N PRO A 445 5.07 -5.62 -18.79
CA PRO A 445 4.50 -5.70 -17.44
C PRO A 445 3.15 -6.42 -17.46
N GLU A 446 2.81 -7.09 -16.38
CA GLU A 446 1.47 -7.63 -16.17
C GLU A 446 0.65 -6.63 -15.34
N VAL A 447 -0.40 -6.07 -15.93
CA VAL A 447 -1.31 -5.15 -15.24
C VAL A 447 -2.47 -5.95 -14.67
N TRP A 448 -2.50 -6.14 -13.36
CA TRP A 448 -3.50 -7.01 -12.70
C TRP A 448 -4.90 -6.41 -12.64
N THR A 449 -4.98 -5.10 -12.71
CA THR A 449 -6.21 -4.31 -12.59
C THR A 449 -6.66 -3.69 -13.92
N GLY A 450 -6.00 -4.08 -15.01
CA GLY A 450 -6.25 -3.55 -16.37
C GLY A 450 -7.65 -3.77 -16.90
N ASP A 451 -8.39 -4.75 -16.37
CA ASP A 451 -9.79 -5.03 -16.75
C ASP A 451 -10.80 -4.03 -16.13
N VAL A 452 -10.38 -3.19 -15.18
CA VAL A 452 -11.23 -2.12 -14.64
C VAL A 452 -11.29 -0.99 -15.67
N PRO A 453 -12.48 -0.62 -16.16
CA PRO A 453 -12.64 0.45 -17.15
C PRO A 453 -11.87 1.72 -16.76
N LYS A 454 -11.11 2.25 -17.72
CA LYS A 454 -10.39 3.50 -17.59
C LYS A 454 -10.39 4.37 -18.86
N SER A 455 -10.87 3.90 -20.00
CA SER A 455 -11.21 4.83 -21.07
C SER A 455 -12.49 5.60 -20.70
N ALA A 456 -12.55 6.89 -21.04
CA ALA A 456 -13.68 7.74 -20.66
C ALA A 456 -15.02 7.13 -21.09
N SER A 457 -15.10 6.60 -22.33
CA SER A 457 -16.32 6.00 -22.87
C SER A 457 -16.78 4.74 -22.12
N GLU A 458 -15.86 3.86 -21.69
CA GLU A 458 -16.17 2.66 -20.91
C GLU A 458 -16.64 3.02 -19.49
N VAL A 459 -15.95 3.98 -18.86
CA VAL A 459 -16.30 4.50 -17.52
C VAL A 459 -17.71 5.10 -17.54
N GLU A 460 -17.99 6.00 -18.50
CA GLU A 460 -19.32 6.59 -18.68
C GLU A 460 -20.40 5.55 -18.94
N ALA A 461 -20.12 4.56 -19.80
CA ALA A 461 -21.08 3.50 -20.12
C ALA A 461 -21.43 2.68 -18.87
N LEU A 462 -20.43 2.37 -18.03
CA LEU A 462 -20.64 1.59 -16.81
C LEU A 462 -21.44 2.36 -15.76
N VAL A 463 -21.15 3.64 -15.54
CA VAL A 463 -21.94 4.49 -14.63
C VAL A 463 -23.38 4.60 -15.10
N ARG A 464 -23.60 4.86 -16.41
CA ARG A 464 -24.96 4.91 -16.99
C ARG A 464 -25.72 3.59 -16.88
N SER A 465 -25.04 2.45 -16.86
CA SER A 465 -25.70 1.14 -16.69
C SER A 465 -26.34 0.95 -15.30
N GLY A 466 -26.00 1.79 -14.34
CA GLY A 466 -26.58 1.81 -13.00
C GLY A 466 -27.82 2.73 -12.87
N ILE A 467 -28.07 3.58 -13.86
CA ILE A 467 -29.23 4.49 -13.90
C ILE A 467 -30.44 3.72 -14.40
#